data_2158f1ab48dc39e5cc39a6e8c14249bc
#
_entry.id   2158f1ab48dc39e5cc39a6e8c14249bc
#
_cell.length_a   1.000
_cell.length_b   1.000
_cell.length_c   1.000
_cell.angle_alpha   90.00
_cell.angle_beta   90.00
_cell.angle_gamma   90.00
#
_symmetry.space_group_name_H-M   'P 1'
#
loop_
_entity.id
_entity.type
_entity.pdbx_description
1 polymer ?
#
loop_
_entity_poly.entity_id
_entity_poly.type
_entity_poly.pdbx_seq_one_letter_code
_entity_poly.pdbx_strand_id
1 'polypeptide(L)'
;TITSGFTSGNNGNSYCGLENTTTESIHIGGDAGGSQLYFADSVAIGYQAFDDVGTNSKATCYSVGIGYQAVKSIYCNGCGSVAIGYQAAFDGSSSLRKCCYMVNTDIGYRAGAFTDASTAQNYGCANTRIGYCAASQSLCNHSGVVIGAMAACCLCRQSGQVYIGMQAGVNNKDPFGNIAIGCQAQMCGFRPHYSIYIGGMAGYCAGYGCNSIYIGQCAGCKAYYSRYSVTVGHRAFCTSGCRNCYGVTIGALANANTYCGQYSVAIGFCAACANYYTRCSLYLGAASASGVSYSSWACNEQSIGYGATGNGNNTATIGNGSTTKINLRGPISKGGGSFRIVHPNPKKKSKWLNHSFVESPTAGDNIYRWTVDVCNCEHSMPLPEYYKYLNENNMAWVKPLGHFGEAYAEVDSKEENLIIKSNKDGKYNILLVGTRKDEDAARAWNGVEEDMTESDILSNKNRIEEDVVKIN
;
A
#
# COMPACT_ATOMS: atom_id res chain seq x y z
N THR A 1 55.82 -29.45 5.92
CA THR A 1 56.13 -30.85 5.56
C THR A 1 55.45 -31.76 6.57
N ILE A 2 54.26 -32.26 6.31
CA ILE A 2 53.68 -33.34 7.10
C ILE A 2 54.02 -34.62 6.35
N THR A 3 55.07 -35.25 6.75
CA THR A 3 55.48 -36.57 6.24
C THR A 3 54.70 -37.63 6.97
N SER A 4 53.90 -38.39 6.24
CA SER A 4 53.45 -39.77 6.46
C SER A 4 52.97 -40.17 7.84
N GLY A 5 51.72 -40.44 8.01
CA GLY A 5 51.15 -41.08 9.17
C GLY A 5 49.74 -41.64 9.05
N PHE A 6 49.28 -41.93 7.83
CA PHE A 6 47.98 -42.62 7.68
C PHE A 6 48.19 -43.90 6.85
N THR A 7 48.14 -45.03 7.54
CA THR A 7 48.21 -46.36 6.91
C THR A 7 46.83 -46.77 6.40
N SER A 8 46.79 -47.25 5.17
CA SER A 8 45.63 -47.89 4.55
C SER A 8 45.13 -49.08 5.37
N GLY A 9 43.92 -49.01 5.90
CA GLY A 9 43.18 -50.21 6.39
C GLY A 9 42.70 -51.03 5.20
N ASN A 10 42.93 -52.35 5.28
CA ASN A 10 42.42 -53.33 4.29
C ASN A 10 40.90 -53.29 4.18
N ASN A 11 40.42 -52.75 3.13
CA ASN A 11 39.28 -53.03 2.29
C ASN A 11 38.84 -51.73 1.58
N GLY A 12 39.38 -51.58 0.41
CA GLY A 12 38.83 -50.68 -0.62
C GLY A 12 38.82 -49.19 -0.26
N ASN A 13 39.77 -48.49 -0.75
CA ASN A 13 39.74 -47.03 -0.92
C ASN A 13 39.44 -46.12 0.28
N SER A 14 40.37 -46.04 1.21
CA SER A 14 40.48 -44.91 2.12
C SER A 14 41.73 -44.12 1.77
N TYR A 15 41.61 -43.11 0.94
CA TYR A 15 42.69 -42.19 0.66
C TYR A 15 42.63 -41.04 1.68
N CYS A 16 43.56 -40.94 2.57
CA CYS A 16 44.04 -39.75 3.17
C CYS A 16 45.39 -39.44 2.53
N GLY A 17 45.43 -38.76 1.43
CA GLY A 17 46.61 -38.45 0.66
C GLY A 17 46.67 -36.98 0.31
N LEU A 18 47.80 -36.36 0.67
CA LEU A 18 48.25 -35.18 -0.02
C LEU A 18 48.91 -35.72 -1.31
N GLU A 19 48.17 -35.87 -2.38
CA GLU A 19 48.74 -36.15 -3.68
C GLU A 19 49.28 -34.88 -4.29
N ASN A 20 50.60 -34.79 -4.33
CA ASN A 20 51.30 -33.70 -4.96
C ASN A 20 51.60 -34.10 -6.43
N THR A 21 50.75 -33.71 -7.33
CA THR A 21 51.12 -33.53 -8.73
C THR A 21 50.58 -32.16 -9.16
N THR A 22 51.38 -31.12 -9.01
CA THR A 22 51.15 -29.75 -9.55
C THR A 22 49.88 -29.02 -9.05
N THR A 23 49.06 -29.59 -8.19
CA THR A 23 47.79 -29.02 -7.68
C THR A 23 47.71 -29.23 -6.17
N GLU A 24 47.67 -28.13 -5.40
CA GLU A 24 47.63 -28.15 -3.92
C GLU A 24 46.23 -28.49 -3.42
N SER A 25 45.85 -29.78 -3.39
CA SER A 25 44.52 -30.22 -2.96
C SER A 25 44.53 -31.10 -1.72
N ILE A 26 43.46 -31.05 -0.91
CA ILE A 26 43.29 -31.85 0.31
C ILE A 26 42.09 -32.78 0.15
N HIS A 27 42.31 -34.11 0.29
CA HIS A 27 41.28 -35.13 0.23
C HIS A 27 41.27 -35.92 1.55
N ILE A 28 40.14 -35.95 2.26
CA ILE A 28 40.01 -36.69 3.54
C ILE A 28 38.67 -37.47 3.52
N GLY A 29 38.72 -38.78 3.52
CA GLY A 29 37.53 -39.65 3.55
C GLY A 29 37.48 -40.64 2.41
N GLY A 30 36.65 -41.69 2.52
CA GLY A 30 36.45 -42.68 1.50
C GLY A 30 35.87 -42.06 0.23
N ASP A 31 36.48 -42.33 -0.94
CA ASP A 31 36.12 -41.79 -2.25
C ASP A 31 36.03 -40.25 -2.31
N ALA A 32 36.71 -39.53 -1.40
CA ALA A 32 36.84 -38.08 -1.47
C ALA A 32 37.71 -37.68 -2.66
N GLY A 33 37.21 -36.77 -3.51
CA GLY A 33 37.87 -36.35 -4.75
C GLY A 33 37.67 -37.32 -5.92
N GLY A 34 37.13 -38.49 -5.70
CA GLY A 34 36.75 -39.49 -6.74
C GLY A 34 37.83 -39.78 -7.79
N SER A 35 37.39 -40.22 -8.94
CA SER A 35 38.27 -40.55 -10.10
C SER A 35 38.56 -39.34 -11.00
N GLN A 36 38.65 -38.12 -10.47
CA GLN A 36 38.81 -36.91 -11.25
C GLN A 36 40.21 -36.72 -11.84
N LEU A 37 40.28 -36.43 -13.12
CA LEU A 37 41.50 -36.15 -13.84
C LEU A 37 42.04 -34.73 -13.62
N TYR A 38 41.21 -33.81 -13.10
CA TYR A 38 41.59 -32.40 -12.91
C TYR A 38 40.92 -31.81 -11.65
N PHE A 39 41.51 -32.03 -10.50
CA PHE A 39 41.12 -31.45 -9.22
C PHE A 39 42.25 -30.59 -8.71
N ALA A 40 42.13 -29.26 -8.72
CA ALA A 40 43.18 -28.33 -8.40
C ALA A 40 42.80 -27.35 -7.32
N ASP A 41 43.74 -27.09 -6.37
CA ASP A 41 43.63 -26.08 -5.33
C ASP A 41 42.32 -26.17 -4.56
N SER A 42 41.92 -27.36 -4.19
CA SER A 42 40.57 -27.61 -3.65
C SER A 42 40.63 -28.53 -2.41
N VAL A 43 39.55 -28.49 -1.60
CA VAL A 43 39.38 -29.26 -0.38
C VAL A 43 38.18 -30.20 -0.48
N ALA A 44 38.40 -31.49 -0.33
CA ALA A 44 37.36 -32.52 -0.26
C ALA A 44 37.44 -33.26 1.08
N ILE A 45 36.47 -33.09 1.97
CA ILE A 45 36.43 -33.76 3.28
C ILE A 45 35.11 -34.48 3.51
N GLY A 46 35.14 -35.79 3.65
CA GLY A 46 33.95 -36.60 3.87
C GLY A 46 33.80 -37.73 2.85
N TYR A 47 32.94 -38.71 3.17
CA TYR A 47 32.65 -39.83 2.28
C TYR A 47 32.02 -39.33 0.97
N GLN A 48 32.64 -39.68 -0.16
CA GLN A 48 32.19 -39.28 -1.51
C GLN A 48 32.04 -37.77 -1.70
N ALA A 49 32.77 -36.93 -0.99
CA ALA A 49 32.87 -35.51 -1.27
C ALA A 49 33.57 -35.29 -2.62
N PHE A 50 32.97 -34.53 -3.55
CA PHE A 50 33.42 -34.37 -4.97
C PHE A 50 33.55 -35.69 -5.76
N ASP A 51 32.75 -36.73 -5.44
CA ASP A 51 32.69 -37.95 -6.22
C ASP A 51 31.80 -37.79 -7.45
N ASP A 52 32.12 -38.55 -8.53
CA ASP A 52 31.43 -38.50 -9.82
C ASP A 52 31.34 -37.09 -10.47
N VAL A 53 32.30 -36.22 -10.22
CA VAL A 53 32.38 -34.91 -10.89
C VAL A 53 33.03 -35.05 -12.24
N GLY A 54 32.23 -35.23 -13.28
CA GLY A 54 32.51 -35.14 -14.69
C GLY A 54 33.68 -35.91 -15.30
N THR A 55 33.39 -36.96 -16.02
CA THR A 55 34.37 -37.72 -16.83
C THR A 55 34.91 -37.01 -18.11
N ASN A 56 34.42 -35.83 -18.41
CA ASN A 56 34.77 -35.06 -19.61
C ASN A 56 35.61 -33.82 -19.29
N SER A 57 36.90 -33.99 -19.02
CA SER A 57 38.00 -33.01 -19.16
C SER A 57 37.75 -31.55 -18.67
N LYS A 58 36.99 -31.34 -17.62
CA LYS A 58 36.77 -30.00 -17.06
C LYS A 58 37.13 -29.97 -15.58
N ALA A 59 38.08 -29.10 -15.26
CA ALA A 59 38.64 -28.95 -13.92
C ALA A 59 37.64 -28.46 -12.87
N THR A 60 37.65 -29.08 -11.71
CA THR A 60 37.14 -28.48 -10.47
C THR A 60 38.32 -27.83 -9.75
N CYS A 61 38.28 -26.52 -9.58
CA CYS A 61 39.38 -25.78 -8.95
C CYS A 61 38.86 -24.71 -7.99
N TYR A 62 39.72 -24.40 -7.03
CA TYR A 62 39.44 -23.38 -6.00
C TYR A 62 38.13 -23.63 -5.23
N SER A 63 37.82 -24.87 -4.93
CA SER A 63 36.53 -25.25 -4.35
C SER A 63 36.65 -26.00 -3.04
N VAL A 64 35.66 -25.88 -2.16
CA VAL A 64 35.59 -26.56 -0.87
C VAL A 64 34.33 -27.42 -0.77
N GLY A 65 34.48 -28.73 -0.55
CA GLY A 65 33.39 -29.66 -0.30
C GLY A 65 33.59 -30.41 1.00
N ILE A 66 32.78 -30.15 2.01
CA ILE A 66 32.88 -30.75 3.33
C ILE A 66 31.55 -31.42 3.72
N GLY A 67 31.56 -32.73 3.89
CA GLY A 67 30.39 -33.49 4.31
C GLY A 67 30.18 -34.75 3.47
N TYR A 68 29.23 -35.61 3.89
CA TYR A 68 28.83 -36.79 3.18
C TYR A 68 28.20 -36.41 1.83
N GLN A 69 28.82 -36.87 0.71
CA GLN A 69 28.38 -36.59 -0.67
C GLN A 69 28.21 -35.08 -0.98
N ALA A 70 28.97 -34.21 -0.34
CA ALA A 70 29.00 -32.81 -0.71
C ALA A 70 29.59 -32.66 -2.13
N VAL A 71 28.93 -31.89 -3.01
CA VAL A 71 29.32 -31.68 -4.43
C VAL A 71 29.33 -32.98 -5.27
N LYS A 72 28.60 -34.01 -4.89
CA LYS A 72 28.59 -35.28 -5.67
C LYS A 72 27.75 -35.13 -6.93
N SER A 73 28.26 -35.78 -8.03
CA SER A 73 27.59 -35.91 -9.32
C SER A 73 27.36 -34.59 -10.09
N ILE A 74 28.23 -33.58 -9.90
CA ILE A 74 28.18 -32.32 -10.67
C ILE A 74 29.07 -32.43 -11.92
N TYR A 75 28.50 -32.37 -13.13
CA TYR A 75 29.15 -32.64 -14.38
C TYR A 75 29.91 -31.47 -15.04
N CYS A 76 29.95 -30.29 -14.47
CA CYS A 76 30.61 -29.14 -15.09
C CYS A 76 31.41 -28.31 -14.10
N ASN A 77 32.47 -27.70 -14.60
CA ASN A 77 33.38 -26.73 -13.98
C ASN A 77 32.84 -26.15 -12.65
N GLY A 78 33.06 -26.85 -11.54
CA GLY A 78 32.69 -26.41 -10.21
C GLY A 78 33.77 -25.48 -9.60
N CYS A 79 34.18 -24.44 -10.34
CA CYS A 79 35.25 -23.55 -9.82
C CYS A 79 34.73 -22.49 -8.89
N GLY A 80 35.49 -22.21 -7.82
CA GLY A 80 35.23 -21.14 -6.87
C GLY A 80 34.01 -21.38 -5.97
N SER A 81 33.64 -22.63 -5.71
CA SER A 81 32.43 -22.97 -4.98
C SER A 81 32.72 -23.51 -3.58
N VAL A 82 31.82 -23.28 -2.63
CA VAL A 82 31.85 -23.82 -1.27
C VAL A 82 30.57 -24.63 -1.01
N ALA A 83 30.71 -25.90 -0.64
CA ALA A 83 29.58 -26.75 -0.23
C ALA A 83 29.91 -27.44 1.10
N ILE A 84 29.15 -27.11 2.15
CA ILE A 84 29.38 -27.64 3.51
C ILE A 84 28.09 -28.25 4.05
N GLY A 85 28.08 -29.55 4.29
CA GLY A 85 26.93 -30.25 4.86
C GLY A 85 26.66 -31.59 4.18
N TYR A 86 25.73 -32.35 4.75
CA TYR A 86 25.26 -33.62 4.16
C TYR A 86 24.57 -33.34 2.83
N GLN A 87 25.07 -33.91 1.73
CA GLN A 87 24.55 -33.71 0.39
C GLN A 87 24.35 -32.21 0.00
N ALA A 88 25.19 -31.32 0.51
CA ALA A 88 25.21 -29.93 0.01
C ALA A 88 25.64 -29.91 -1.46
N ALA A 89 24.95 -29.18 -2.31
CA ALA A 89 25.17 -29.15 -3.76
C ALA A 89 25.15 -30.55 -4.45
N PHE A 90 24.36 -31.47 -3.95
CA PHE A 90 24.25 -32.85 -4.48
C PHE A 90 23.34 -32.90 -5.71
N ASP A 91 23.79 -33.57 -6.79
CA ASP A 91 22.94 -33.89 -7.92
C ASP A 91 22.65 -35.41 -7.93
N GLY A 92 21.40 -35.77 -7.63
CA GLY A 92 20.94 -37.16 -7.68
C GLY A 92 20.42 -37.60 -9.03
N SER A 93 20.53 -36.77 -10.06
CA SER A 93 20.06 -37.14 -11.41
C SER A 93 21.05 -38.05 -12.12
N SER A 94 20.59 -39.12 -12.71
CA SER A 94 21.40 -40.08 -13.49
C SER A 94 21.69 -39.60 -14.94
N SER A 95 21.27 -38.41 -15.29
CA SER A 95 21.43 -37.91 -16.66
C SER A 95 22.61 -36.96 -16.78
N LEU A 96 23.50 -37.24 -17.73
CA LEU A 96 24.66 -36.45 -18.14
C LEU A 96 24.23 -35.04 -18.59
N ARG A 97 24.02 -34.11 -17.68
CA ARG A 97 23.52 -32.77 -18.00
C ARG A 97 24.56 -31.70 -17.76
N LYS A 98 24.70 -30.83 -18.72
CA LYS A 98 25.65 -29.70 -18.72
C LYS A 98 25.17 -28.63 -17.73
N CYS A 99 25.68 -28.68 -16.52
CA CYS A 99 25.33 -27.74 -15.49
C CYS A 99 26.55 -26.90 -15.15
N CYS A 100 26.46 -25.59 -15.26
CA CYS A 100 27.48 -24.68 -14.74
C CYS A 100 27.25 -24.49 -13.24
N TYR A 101 27.98 -25.19 -12.40
CA TYR A 101 28.03 -24.96 -10.95
C TYR A 101 29.27 -24.12 -10.63
N MET A 102 29.19 -22.82 -10.75
CA MET A 102 30.30 -21.91 -10.56
C MET A 102 29.99 -20.86 -9.49
N VAL A 103 30.95 -20.59 -8.63
CA VAL A 103 30.90 -19.51 -7.66
C VAL A 103 29.65 -19.59 -6.74
N ASN A 104 29.31 -20.80 -6.30
CA ASN A 104 28.18 -20.99 -5.36
C ASN A 104 28.69 -21.20 -3.93
N THR A 105 27.90 -20.77 -2.95
CA THR A 105 28.09 -21.09 -1.55
C THR A 105 26.87 -21.83 -1.02
N ASP A 106 27.00 -23.11 -0.71
CA ASP A 106 25.95 -24.01 -0.23
C ASP A 106 26.30 -24.53 1.17
N ILE A 107 25.62 -24.06 2.20
CA ILE A 107 25.90 -24.45 3.58
C ILE A 107 24.62 -25.00 4.24
N GLY A 108 24.64 -26.28 4.61
CA GLY A 108 23.53 -26.92 5.30
C GLY A 108 23.19 -28.31 4.73
N TYR A 109 22.30 -29.01 5.41
CA TYR A 109 21.77 -30.30 4.94
C TYR A 109 21.00 -30.10 3.64
N ARG A 110 21.47 -30.72 2.53
CA ARG A 110 20.88 -30.65 1.19
C ARG A 110 20.66 -29.23 0.67
N ALA A 111 21.45 -28.26 1.11
CA ALA A 111 21.42 -26.91 0.52
C ALA A 111 21.84 -27.00 -0.95
N GLY A 112 21.06 -26.46 -1.85
CA GLY A 112 21.31 -26.53 -3.29
C GLY A 112 21.19 -27.94 -3.91
N ALA A 113 20.73 -28.94 -3.18
CA ALA A 113 20.61 -30.30 -3.69
C ALA A 113 19.46 -30.48 -4.68
N PHE A 114 19.69 -31.26 -5.73
CA PHE A 114 18.71 -31.61 -6.74
C PHE A 114 18.56 -33.14 -6.83
N THR A 115 17.33 -33.65 -6.90
CA THR A 115 17.06 -35.10 -6.93
C THR A 115 16.13 -35.56 -8.05
N ASP A 116 15.56 -34.65 -8.83
CA ASP A 116 14.61 -35.01 -9.89
C ASP A 116 15.29 -35.06 -11.26
N ALA A 117 15.24 -36.24 -11.88
CA ALA A 117 15.86 -36.55 -13.17
C ALA A 117 15.07 -36.04 -14.39
N SER A 118 13.85 -35.53 -14.21
CA SER A 118 12.90 -35.38 -15.33
C SER A 118 13.01 -34.09 -16.12
N THR A 119 13.64 -33.06 -15.59
CA THR A 119 13.65 -31.71 -16.23
C THR A 119 15.01 -31.04 -16.10
N ALA A 120 15.91 -31.39 -17.06
CA ALA A 120 17.22 -30.80 -17.10
C ALA A 120 17.25 -29.44 -17.75
N GLN A 121 17.52 -28.42 -17.01
CA GLN A 121 18.12 -27.22 -17.61
C GLN A 121 18.89 -26.42 -16.54
N ASN A 122 20.17 -26.19 -16.78
CA ASN A 122 21.07 -25.20 -16.22
C ASN A 122 21.00 -24.95 -14.70
N TYR A 123 21.91 -25.56 -13.96
CA TYR A 123 22.21 -25.17 -12.58
C TYR A 123 22.76 -23.75 -12.56
N GLY A 124 22.26 -22.94 -11.65
CA GLY A 124 22.61 -21.54 -11.55
C GLY A 124 24.00 -21.31 -10.97
N CYS A 125 24.61 -20.22 -11.40
CA CYS A 125 25.89 -19.71 -10.92
C CYS A 125 25.69 -18.54 -9.95
N ALA A 126 26.69 -18.26 -9.13
CA ALA A 126 26.76 -17.12 -8.24
C ALA A 126 25.63 -17.06 -7.19
N ASN A 127 25.32 -18.20 -6.58
CA ASN A 127 24.29 -18.27 -5.54
C ASN A 127 24.91 -18.42 -4.15
N THR A 128 24.21 -17.86 -3.14
CA THR A 128 24.44 -18.14 -1.73
C THR A 128 23.22 -18.86 -1.16
N ARG A 129 23.36 -20.12 -0.72
CA ARG A 129 22.27 -20.97 -0.22
C ARG A 129 22.66 -21.51 1.15
N ILE A 130 22.01 -21.03 2.20
CA ILE A 130 22.35 -21.38 3.60
C ILE A 130 21.09 -21.86 4.34
N GLY A 131 21.13 -23.10 4.82
CA GLY A 131 20.05 -23.68 5.63
C GLY A 131 19.66 -25.09 5.22
N TYR A 132 18.81 -25.71 6.01
CA TYR A 132 18.23 -27.02 5.72
C TYR A 132 17.38 -26.97 4.45
N CYS A 133 17.74 -27.74 3.43
CA CYS A 133 17.07 -27.77 2.12
C CYS A 133 16.89 -26.40 1.46
N ALA A 134 17.74 -25.42 1.71
CA ALA A 134 17.69 -24.13 1.05
C ALA A 134 17.91 -24.31 -0.45
N ALA A 135 17.01 -23.79 -1.29
CA ALA A 135 16.95 -23.94 -2.73
C ALA A 135 17.04 -25.41 -3.24
N SER A 136 16.67 -26.38 -2.42
CA SER A 136 16.58 -27.77 -2.84
C SER A 136 15.50 -27.94 -3.91
N GLN A 137 15.78 -28.80 -4.93
CA GLN A 137 14.89 -29.07 -6.07
C GLN A 137 14.49 -27.83 -6.88
N SER A 138 15.34 -26.79 -6.87
CA SER A 138 15.09 -25.58 -7.63
C SER A 138 15.79 -25.63 -8.99
N LEU A 139 15.05 -25.34 -10.07
CA LEU A 139 15.54 -25.33 -11.45
C LEU A 139 16.06 -23.93 -11.82
N CYS A 140 17.22 -23.87 -12.51
CA CYS A 140 17.76 -22.63 -13.10
C CYS A 140 17.83 -21.43 -12.14
N ASN A 141 18.66 -21.53 -11.10
CA ASN A 141 18.84 -20.47 -10.12
C ASN A 141 20.14 -19.70 -10.40
N HIS A 142 20.06 -18.42 -10.75
CA HIS A 142 21.22 -17.57 -11.03
C HIS A 142 21.27 -16.35 -10.11
N SER A 143 22.44 -16.06 -9.56
CA SER A 143 22.72 -14.84 -8.78
C SER A 143 21.72 -14.58 -7.65
N GLY A 144 21.37 -15.62 -6.91
CA GLY A 144 20.39 -15.57 -5.83
C GLY A 144 20.99 -15.68 -4.44
N VAL A 145 20.35 -15.08 -3.46
CA VAL A 145 20.62 -15.26 -2.02
C VAL A 145 19.44 -15.99 -1.38
N VAL A 146 19.67 -17.17 -0.82
CA VAL A 146 18.65 -18.01 -0.21
C VAL A 146 19.11 -18.44 1.17
N ILE A 147 18.51 -17.91 2.23
CA ILE A 147 18.89 -18.18 3.62
C ILE A 147 17.67 -18.61 4.43
N GLY A 148 17.68 -19.81 4.98
CA GLY A 148 16.63 -20.33 5.82
C GLY A 148 16.21 -21.76 5.49
N ALA A 149 15.54 -22.42 6.43
CA ALA A 149 15.04 -23.76 6.24
C ALA A 149 13.99 -23.80 5.12
N MET A 150 14.19 -24.66 4.13
CA MET A 150 13.32 -24.82 2.95
C MET A 150 13.07 -23.52 2.16
N ALA A 151 13.85 -22.46 2.37
CA ALA A 151 13.72 -21.24 1.55
C ALA A 151 13.96 -21.58 0.08
N ALA A 152 13.19 -20.97 -0.81
CA ALA A 152 13.28 -21.17 -2.26
C ALA A 152 13.22 -22.65 -2.73
N CYS A 153 12.66 -23.56 -1.92
CA CYS A 153 12.49 -24.95 -2.32
C CYS A 153 11.47 -25.08 -3.45
N CYS A 154 11.73 -26.00 -4.39
CA CYS A 154 10.83 -26.32 -5.51
C CYS A 154 10.52 -25.14 -6.45
N LEU A 155 11.48 -24.30 -6.72
CA LEU A 155 11.32 -23.17 -7.63
C LEU A 155 11.63 -23.53 -9.08
N CYS A 156 10.90 -22.92 -10.02
CA CYS A 156 11.16 -23.02 -11.45
C CYS A 156 11.69 -21.67 -11.98
N ARG A 157 12.83 -21.69 -12.65
CA ARG A 157 13.43 -20.55 -13.40
C ARG A 157 13.51 -19.24 -12.62
N GLN A 158 14.60 -19.01 -11.93
CA GLN A 158 14.81 -17.79 -11.13
C GLN A 158 16.13 -17.10 -11.48
N SER A 159 16.14 -15.77 -11.33
CA SER A 159 17.33 -14.95 -11.44
C SER A 159 17.26 -13.73 -10.55
N GLY A 160 18.35 -13.40 -9.84
CA GLY A 160 18.48 -12.21 -9.02
C GLY A 160 17.54 -12.15 -7.81
N GLN A 161 17.29 -13.28 -7.14
CA GLN A 161 16.36 -13.36 -6.01
C GLN A 161 17.06 -13.20 -4.66
N VAL A 162 16.35 -12.63 -3.69
CA VAL A 162 16.73 -12.68 -2.28
C VAL A 162 15.59 -13.30 -1.46
N TYR A 163 15.80 -14.50 -0.93
CA TYR A 163 14.86 -15.22 -0.08
C TYR A 163 15.48 -15.46 1.28
N ILE A 164 14.98 -14.81 2.32
CA ILE A 164 15.50 -14.94 3.69
C ILE A 164 14.35 -15.28 4.65
N GLY A 165 14.41 -16.45 5.24
CA GLY A 165 13.41 -16.93 6.20
C GLY A 165 12.94 -18.35 5.91
N MET A 166 12.29 -18.97 6.88
CA MET A 166 11.74 -20.31 6.74
C MET A 166 10.67 -20.30 5.65
N GLN A 167 10.81 -21.18 4.63
CA GLN A 167 9.87 -21.32 3.52
C GLN A 167 9.65 -20.03 2.69
N ALA A 168 10.53 -19.03 2.78
CA ALA A 168 10.44 -17.85 1.92
C ALA A 168 10.58 -18.28 0.45
N GLY A 169 9.68 -17.83 -0.40
CA GLY A 169 9.70 -18.12 -1.83
C GLY A 169 9.38 -19.56 -2.25
N VAL A 170 8.95 -20.45 -1.36
CA VAL A 170 8.62 -21.85 -1.70
C VAL A 170 7.50 -21.91 -2.74
N ASN A 171 7.65 -22.83 -3.73
CA ASN A 171 6.67 -23.07 -4.80
C ASN A 171 6.32 -21.85 -5.66
N ASN A 172 7.19 -20.86 -5.75
CA ASN A 172 6.99 -19.77 -6.70
C ASN A 172 7.23 -20.26 -8.14
N LYS A 173 6.41 -19.78 -9.06
CA LYS A 173 6.56 -20.09 -10.51
C LYS A 173 7.11 -18.86 -11.23
N ASP A 174 8.21 -19.05 -11.96
CA ASP A 174 8.86 -18.04 -12.82
C ASP A 174 9.09 -16.66 -12.14
N PRO A 175 9.72 -16.57 -10.95
CA PRO A 175 10.00 -15.29 -10.30
C PRO A 175 11.27 -14.65 -10.89
N PHE A 176 11.31 -13.30 -10.98
CA PHE A 176 12.51 -12.53 -11.37
C PHE A 176 12.73 -11.33 -10.45
N GLY A 177 13.97 -11.16 -9.96
CA GLY A 177 14.41 -9.97 -9.25
C GLY A 177 13.63 -9.62 -7.97
N ASN A 178 13.10 -10.63 -7.27
CA ASN A 178 12.28 -10.40 -6.07
C ASN A 178 13.11 -10.43 -4.78
N ILE A 179 12.65 -9.71 -3.79
CA ILE A 179 13.16 -9.77 -2.42
C ILE A 179 12.01 -10.28 -1.53
N ALA A 180 12.19 -11.43 -0.86
CA ALA A 180 11.23 -11.94 0.11
C ALA A 180 11.92 -12.27 1.43
N ILE A 181 11.62 -11.51 2.47
CA ILE A 181 12.22 -11.61 3.80
C ILE A 181 11.13 -11.86 4.84
N GLY A 182 11.17 -13.01 5.49
CA GLY A 182 10.22 -13.43 6.51
C GLY A 182 9.75 -14.87 6.32
N CYS A 183 9.17 -15.44 7.37
CA CYS A 183 8.59 -16.79 7.31
C CYS A 183 7.45 -16.81 6.28
N GLN A 184 7.52 -17.72 5.29
CA GLN A 184 6.55 -17.89 4.22
C GLN A 184 6.30 -16.61 3.37
N ALA A 185 7.21 -15.65 3.39
CA ALA A 185 7.12 -14.48 2.52
C ALA A 185 7.13 -14.94 1.04
N GLN A 186 6.22 -14.44 0.25
CA GLN A 186 6.06 -14.78 -1.18
C GLN A 186 5.89 -16.31 -1.45
N MET A 187 5.41 -17.08 -0.50
CA MET A 187 5.16 -18.51 -0.72
C MET A 187 4.01 -18.72 -1.71
N CYS A 188 4.15 -19.70 -2.63
CA CYS A 188 3.17 -20.03 -3.66
C CYS A 188 2.81 -18.87 -4.62
N GLY A 189 3.72 -17.97 -4.89
CA GLY A 189 3.54 -16.90 -5.85
C GLY A 189 3.50 -17.39 -7.31
N PHE A 190 2.72 -16.74 -8.17
CA PHE A 190 2.65 -17.04 -9.58
C PHE A 190 3.13 -15.85 -10.42
N ARG A 191 4.29 -16.01 -11.08
CA ARG A 191 4.96 -14.98 -11.91
C ARG A 191 5.11 -13.60 -11.25
N PRO A 192 5.62 -13.53 -10.01
CA PRO A 192 5.96 -12.26 -9.40
C PRO A 192 7.31 -11.76 -9.95
N HIS A 193 7.38 -10.49 -10.34
CA HIS A 193 8.60 -9.89 -10.89
C HIS A 193 8.93 -8.57 -10.21
N TYR A 194 10.21 -8.35 -9.88
CA TYR A 194 10.75 -7.08 -9.38
C TYR A 194 9.97 -6.52 -8.18
N SER A 195 9.58 -7.38 -7.26
CA SER A 195 8.74 -7.02 -6.13
C SER A 195 9.42 -7.30 -4.79
N ILE A 196 9.03 -6.55 -3.76
CA ILE A 196 9.58 -6.65 -2.41
C ILE A 196 8.50 -7.15 -1.46
N TYR A 197 8.80 -8.19 -0.69
CA TYR A 197 7.92 -8.83 0.29
C TYR A 197 8.66 -8.94 1.62
N ILE A 198 8.32 -8.12 2.60
CA ILE A 198 8.98 -8.12 3.91
C ILE A 198 7.95 -8.33 5.02
N GLY A 199 8.09 -9.42 5.75
CA GLY A 199 7.20 -9.82 6.85
C GLY A 199 6.68 -11.25 6.69
N GLY A 200 6.23 -11.84 7.77
CA GLY A 200 5.63 -13.17 7.75
C GLY A 200 4.42 -13.22 6.81
N MET A 201 4.39 -14.15 5.88
CA MET A 201 3.33 -14.33 4.89
C MET A 201 3.06 -13.07 4.01
N ALA A 202 3.98 -12.11 3.92
CA ALA A 202 3.85 -10.99 2.99
C ALA A 202 3.81 -11.53 1.55
N GLY A 203 2.78 -11.16 0.77
CA GLY A 203 2.56 -11.68 -0.58
C GLY A 203 2.30 -13.19 -0.66
N TYR A 204 1.85 -13.85 0.41
CA TYR A 204 1.49 -15.26 0.38
C TYR A 204 0.41 -15.53 -0.67
N CYS A 205 0.66 -16.48 -1.58
CA CYS A 205 -0.20 -16.77 -2.73
C CYS A 205 -0.53 -15.55 -3.60
N ALA A 206 0.34 -14.54 -3.65
CA ALA A 206 0.18 -13.42 -4.57
C ALA A 206 0.51 -13.88 -6.01
N GLY A 207 -0.37 -13.55 -6.96
CA GLY A 207 -0.19 -13.89 -8.36
C GLY A 207 0.01 -12.67 -9.25
N TYR A 208 0.83 -12.80 -10.33
CA TYR A 208 1.06 -11.76 -11.36
C TYR A 208 1.40 -10.36 -10.79
N GLY A 209 2.04 -10.33 -9.61
CA GLY A 209 2.52 -9.10 -8.98
C GLY A 209 3.81 -8.62 -9.64
N CYS A 210 3.82 -7.39 -10.14
CA CYS A 210 5.04 -6.81 -10.73
C CYS A 210 5.30 -5.42 -10.15
N ASN A 211 6.58 -5.14 -9.87
CA ASN A 211 7.03 -3.83 -9.39
C ASN A 211 6.23 -3.32 -8.17
N SER A 212 5.98 -4.20 -7.22
CA SER A 212 5.14 -3.90 -6.05
C SER A 212 5.89 -4.12 -4.75
N ILE A 213 5.51 -3.38 -3.71
CA ILE A 213 6.11 -3.43 -2.37
C ILE A 213 5.04 -3.88 -1.38
N TYR A 214 5.34 -4.92 -0.60
CA TYR A 214 4.50 -5.45 0.46
C TYR A 214 5.31 -5.55 1.75
N ILE A 215 5.03 -4.71 2.72
CA ILE A 215 5.74 -4.68 4.00
C ILE A 215 4.76 -4.84 5.15
N GLY A 216 4.92 -5.88 5.94
CA GLY A 216 4.09 -6.21 7.09
C GLY A 216 3.59 -7.65 7.06
N GLN A 217 3.21 -8.16 8.22
CA GLN A 217 2.63 -9.51 8.31
C GLN A 217 1.35 -9.60 7.49
N CYS A 218 1.28 -10.59 6.59
CA CYS A 218 0.16 -10.80 5.67
C CYS A 218 -0.16 -9.59 4.76
N ALA A 219 0.76 -8.65 4.56
CA ALA A 219 0.56 -7.57 3.60
C ALA A 219 0.47 -8.14 2.18
N GLY A 220 -0.55 -7.78 1.41
CA GLY A 220 -0.77 -8.29 0.06
C GLY A 220 -1.01 -9.80 -0.03
N CYS A 221 -1.39 -10.47 1.07
CA CYS A 221 -1.73 -11.89 1.06
C CYS A 221 -2.89 -12.14 0.10
N LYS A 222 -2.72 -13.09 -0.85
CA LYS A 222 -3.67 -13.41 -1.92
C LYS A 222 -3.98 -12.26 -2.90
N ALA A 223 -3.12 -11.27 -3.01
CA ALA A 223 -3.23 -10.21 -4.01
C ALA A 223 -2.90 -10.74 -5.41
N TYR A 224 -3.90 -11.00 -6.27
CA TYR A 224 -3.69 -11.80 -7.47
C TYR A 224 -3.20 -11.02 -8.70
N TYR A 225 -3.62 -9.81 -8.95
CA TYR A 225 -3.14 -8.97 -10.06
C TYR A 225 -2.71 -7.59 -9.54
N SER A 226 -1.63 -7.54 -8.79
CA SER A 226 -1.15 -6.30 -8.18
C SER A 226 0.09 -5.80 -8.92
N ARG A 227 0.03 -4.61 -9.47
CA ARG A 227 1.14 -4.01 -10.22
C ARG A 227 1.39 -2.58 -9.80
N TYR A 228 2.67 -2.22 -9.67
CA TYR A 228 3.08 -0.85 -9.36
C TYR A 228 2.43 -0.30 -8.08
N SER A 229 2.30 -1.15 -7.06
CA SER A 229 1.58 -0.83 -5.83
C SER A 229 2.48 -0.83 -4.62
N VAL A 230 2.18 0.03 -3.65
CA VAL A 230 2.82 0.06 -2.34
C VAL A 230 1.80 -0.34 -1.28
N THR A 231 2.12 -1.39 -0.51
CA THR A 231 1.26 -1.91 0.54
C THR A 231 2.09 -2.08 1.82
N VAL A 232 1.80 -1.28 2.84
CA VAL A 232 2.54 -1.28 4.10
C VAL A 232 1.59 -1.38 5.28
N GLY A 233 1.75 -2.40 6.10
CA GLY A 233 0.95 -2.60 7.32
C GLY A 233 0.50 -4.05 7.51
N HIS A 234 0.16 -4.40 8.75
CA HIS A 234 -0.39 -5.72 9.09
C HIS A 234 -1.72 -5.96 8.35
N ARG A 235 -1.79 -7.02 7.56
CA ARG A 235 -2.97 -7.39 6.74
C ARG A 235 -3.48 -6.26 5.84
N ALA A 236 -2.62 -5.31 5.47
CA ALA A 236 -2.96 -4.32 4.47
C ALA A 236 -3.19 -5.02 3.12
N PHE A 237 -4.25 -4.64 2.41
CA PHE A 237 -4.65 -5.24 1.13
C PHE A 237 -4.63 -6.80 1.16
N CYS A 238 -5.15 -7.40 2.23
CA CYS A 238 -5.21 -8.84 2.43
C CYS A 238 -6.58 -9.37 1.99
N THR A 239 -6.76 -9.71 0.70
CA THR A 239 -8.01 -10.23 0.16
C THR A 239 -7.80 -11.27 -0.92
N SER A 240 -8.80 -12.11 -1.17
CA SER A 240 -8.78 -13.10 -2.22
C SER A 240 -9.26 -12.52 -3.55
N GLY A 241 -8.36 -12.46 -4.52
CA GLY A 241 -8.76 -12.39 -5.91
C GLY A 241 -8.76 -11.02 -6.61
N CYS A 242 -7.83 -10.08 -6.32
CA CYS A 242 -8.03 -8.70 -6.71
C CYS A 242 -6.93 -8.02 -7.45
N ARG A 243 -7.32 -6.96 -8.16
CA ARG A 243 -6.44 -6.10 -8.93
C ARG A 243 -6.16 -4.82 -8.14
N ASN A 244 -4.98 -4.70 -7.54
CA ASN A 244 -4.48 -3.43 -7.03
C ASN A 244 -3.40 -2.91 -7.97
N CYS A 245 -3.75 -2.00 -8.83
CA CYS A 245 -2.80 -1.44 -9.78
C CYS A 245 -2.59 0.04 -9.49
N TYR A 246 -1.33 0.46 -9.41
CA TYR A 246 -0.97 1.87 -9.19
C TYR A 246 -1.56 2.46 -7.89
N GLY A 247 -1.72 1.63 -6.86
CA GLY A 247 -2.32 2.04 -5.59
C GLY A 247 -1.31 2.17 -4.46
N VAL A 248 -1.64 3.02 -3.47
CA VAL A 248 -0.91 3.16 -2.22
C VAL A 248 -1.82 2.76 -1.07
N THR A 249 -1.40 1.78 -0.27
CA THR A 249 -2.15 1.26 0.87
C THR A 249 -1.23 1.24 2.09
N ILE A 250 -1.45 2.13 3.05
CA ILE A 250 -0.60 2.24 4.23
C ILE A 250 -1.45 2.24 5.51
N GLY A 251 -1.18 1.30 6.38
CA GLY A 251 -1.86 1.14 7.66
C GLY A 251 -2.35 -0.29 7.88
N ALA A 252 -2.50 -0.68 9.14
CA ALA A 252 -3.05 -1.99 9.46
C ALA A 252 -4.49 -2.09 8.95
N LEU A 253 -4.83 -3.19 8.28
CA LEU A 253 -6.15 -3.45 7.67
C LEU A 253 -6.58 -2.42 6.60
N ALA A 254 -5.72 -1.50 6.17
CA ALA A 254 -6.06 -0.61 5.06
C ALA A 254 -6.38 -1.45 3.81
N ASN A 255 -7.44 -1.11 3.09
CA ASN A 255 -7.96 -1.86 1.93
C ASN A 255 -8.16 -3.37 2.18
N ALA A 256 -8.31 -3.84 3.41
CA ALA A 256 -8.27 -5.27 3.74
C ALA A 256 -9.34 -6.10 3.02
N ASN A 257 -10.50 -5.54 2.72
CA ASN A 257 -11.60 -6.20 2.03
C ASN A 257 -11.90 -5.62 0.64
N THR A 258 -11.00 -4.82 0.09
CA THR A 258 -11.19 -4.21 -1.23
C THR A 258 -10.95 -5.25 -2.33
N TYR A 259 -11.95 -5.51 -3.16
CA TYR A 259 -11.80 -6.45 -4.28
C TYR A 259 -11.02 -5.86 -5.44
N CYS A 260 -11.15 -4.60 -5.76
CA CYS A 260 -10.40 -3.94 -6.82
C CYS A 260 -10.08 -2.49 -6.43
N GLY A 261 -8.79 -2.20 -6.25
CA GLY A 261 -8.28 -0.84 -6.02
C GLY A 261 -7.41 -0.41 -7.19
N GLN A 262 -7.81 0.60 -7.94
CA GLN A 262 -7.04 1.12 -9.06
C GLN A 262 -6.77 2.61 -8.88
N TYR A 263 -5.51 3.03 -9.04
CA TYR A 263 -5.12 4.43 -8.92
C TYR A 263 -5.62 5.10 -7.63
N SER A 264 -5.74 4.34 -6.55
CA SER A 264 -6.34 4.81 -5.30
C SER A 264 -5.33 4.83 -4.16
N VAL A 265 -5.55 5.74 -3.21
CA VAL A 265 -4.72 5.91 -2.02
C VAL A 265 -5.56 5.64 -0.79
N ALA A 266 -5.11 4.74 0.09
CA ALA A 266 -5.74 4.45 1.38
C ALA A 266 -4.67 4.48 2.47
N ILE A 267 -4.72 5.49 3.33
CA ILE A 267 -3.74 5.69 4.40
C ILE A 267 -4.46 5.85 5.75
N GLY A 268 -4.18 4.94 6.66
CA GLY A 268 -4.74 4.91 8.01
C GLY A 268 -5.17 3.50 8.42
N PHE A 269 -5.38 3.28 9.71
CA PHE A 269 -5.94 2.03 10.22
C PHE A 269 -7.33 1.80 9.60
N CYS A 270 -7.52 0.66 8.94
CA CYS A 270 -8.79 0.30 8.29
C CYS A 270 -9.31 1.35 7.28
N ALA A 271 -8.42 2.19 6.71
CA ALA A 271 -8.81 3.11 5.64
C ALA A 271 -9.27 2.31 4.41
N ALA A 272 -10.41 2.66 3.85
CA ALA A 272 -11.07 1.96 2.73
C ALA A 272 -11.33 0.45 2.96
N CYS A 273 -11.29 -0.05 4.19
CA CYS A 273 -11.41 -1.48 4.48
C CYS A 273 -12.81 -2.06 4.18
N ALA A 274 -13.82 -1.23 4.06
CA ALA A 274 -15.17 -1.62 3.69
C ALA A 274 -15.52 -1.35 2.22
N ASN A 275 -14.57 -0.85 1.42
CA ASN A 275 -14.81 -0.51 0.03
C ASN A 275 -14.55 -1.74 -0.85
N TYR A 276 -15.48 -2.12 -1.70
CA TYR A 276 -15.30 -3.27 -2.58
C TYR A 276 -14.61 -2.91 -3.89
N TYR A 277 -15.01 -1.82 -4.52
CA TYR A 277 -14.42 -1.29 -5.75
C TYR A 277 -14.01 0.17 -5.58
N THR A 278 -12.73 0.49 -5.78
CA THR A 278 -12.22 1.88 -5.72
C THR A 278 -11.41 2.22 -6.96
N ARG A 279 -11.60 3.41 -7.50
CA ARG A 279 -10.84 3.92 -8.64
C ARG A 279 -10.58 5.41 -8.52
N CYS A 280 -9.33 5.82 -8.70
CA CYS A 280 -8.92 7.23 -8.64
C CYS A 280 -9.39 7.94 -7.34
N SER A 281 -9.44 7.23 -6.22
CA SER A 281 -10.04 7.71 -4.98
C SER A 281 -9.00 7.84 -3.85
N LEU A 282 -9.27 8.72 -2.89
CA LEU A 282 -8.41 9.01 -1.75
C LEU A 282 -9.15 8.76 -0.43
N TYR A 283 -8.60 7.91 0.41
CA TYR A 283 -9.07 7.62 1.75
C TYR A 283 -7.93 7.89 2.74
N LEU A 284 -7.99 9.00 3.44
CA LEU A 284 -6.94 9.45 4.35
C LEU A 284 -7.49 9.61 5.77
N GLY A 285 -7.05 8.76 6.68
CA GLY A 285 -7.48 8.73 8.08
C GLY A 285 -7.96 7.35 8.50
N ALA A 286 -7.91 7.07 9.79
CA ALA A 286 -8.38 5.79 10.30
C ALA A 286 -9.89 5.65 10.05
N ALA A 287 -10.31 4.47 9.59
CA ALA A 287 -11.69 4.14 9.24
C ALA A 287 -12.35 5.07 8.20
N SER A 288 -11.55 5.83 7.42
CA SER A 288 -12.10 6.58 6.28
C SER A 288 -12.66 5.60 5.23
N ALA A 289 -13.84 5.90 4.69
CA ALA A 289 -14.58 4.95 3.84
C ALA A 289 -15.31 5.64 2.68
N SER A 290 -15.75 4.83 1.71
CA SER A 290 -16.61 5.29 0.63
C SER A 290 -18.06 5.46 1.10
N GLY A 291 -18.75 6.44 0.53
CA GLY A 291 -20.20 6.58 0.61
C GLY A 291 -20.95 5.80 -0.46
N VAL A 292 -20.22 5.16 -1.38
CA VAL A 292 -20.83 4.34 -2.44
C VAL A 292 -21.18 2.95 -1.89
N SER A 293 -22.27 2.38 -2.36
CA SER A 293 -22.71 1.04 -1.96
C SER A 293 -21.67 -0.02 -2.31
N TYR A 294 -21.61 -1.09 -1.52
CA TYR A 294 -20.61 -2.17 -1.63
C TYR A 294 -20.50 -2.80 -3.05
N SER A 295 -21.56 -2.81 -3.81
CA SER A 295 -21.61 -3.39 -5.17
C SER A 295 -21.21 -2.42 -6.29
N SER A 296 -20.92 -1.17 -5.97
CA SER A 296 -20.66 -0.11 -6.95
C SER A 296 -19.23 0.39 -6.89
N TRP A 297 -18.74 0.97 -8.01
CA TRP A 297 -17.43 1.61 -8.06
C TRP A 297 -17.46 2.97 -7.36
N ALA A 298 -16.56 3.16 -6.42
CA ALA A 298 -16.22 4.48 -5.90
C ALA A 298 -15.15 5.11 -6.82
N CYS A 299 -15.57 6.08 -7.62
CA CYS A 299 -14.70 6.75 -8.59
C CYS A 299 -14.48 8.21 -8.24
N ASN A 300 -13.23 8.66 -8.20
CA ASN A 300 -12.88 10.05 -7.91
C ASN A 300 -13.55 10.57 -6.62
N GLU A 301 -13.56 9.73 -5.58
CA GLU A 301 -14.10 10.04 -4.27
C GLU A 301 -12.96 10.31 -3.29
N GLN A 302 -13.09 11.34 -2.49
CA GLN A 302 -12.11 11.70 -1.46
C GLN A 302 -12.78 11.71 -0.09
N SER A 303 -12.20 10.98 0.87
CA SER A 303 -12.65 10.93 2.27
C SER A 303 -11.46 11.18 3.18
N ILE A 304 -11.43 12.31 3.84
CA ILE A 304 -10.30 12.78 4.63
C ILE A 304 -10.72 13.00 6.08
N GLY A 305 -10.11 12.29 7.01
CA GLY A 305 -10.35 12.39 8.44
C GLY A 305 -10.70 11.05 9.08
N TYR A 306 -10.66 10.99 10.40
CA TYR A 306 -11.09 9.82 11.18
C TYR A 306 -12.58 9.53 10.93
N GLY A 307 -12.89 8.31 10.51
CA GLY A 307 -14.27 7.89 10.24
C GLY A 307 -15.00 8.74 9.18
N ALA A 308 -14.25 9.48 8.35
CA ALA A 308 -14.85 10.23 7.25
C ALA A 308 -15.48 9.26 6.25
N THR A 309 -16.75 9.47 5.94
CA THR A 309 -17.46 8.70 4.92
C THR A 309 -17.67 9.58 3.70
N GLY A 310 -17.26 9.10 2.54
CA GLY A 310 -17.45 9.79 1.27
C GLY A 310 -18.93 10.04 0.96
N ASN A 311 -19.19 10.87 0.00
CA ASN A 311 -20.54 11.25 -0.41
C ASN A 311 -20.85 10.83 -1.86
N GLY A 312 -20.13 9.82 -2.34
CA GLY A 312 -20.30 9.26 -3.67
C GLY A 312 -19.27 9.74 -4.69
N ASN A 313 -19.43 9.31 -5.93
CA ASN A 313 -18.51 9.61 -7.02
C ASN A 313 -18.36 11.12 -7.26
N ASN A 314 -17.13 11.53 -7.60
CA ASN A 314 -16.77 12.92 -7.89
C ASN A 314 -17.02 13.89 -6.72
N THR A 315 -16.86 13.41 -5.47
CA THR A 315 -17.02 14.23 -4.28
C THR A 315 -15.78 14.21 -3.40
N ALA A 316 -15.58 15.28 -2.61
CA ALA A 316 -14.60 15.34 -1.55
C ALA A 316 -15.30 15.62 -0.22
N THR A 317 -15.03 14.79 0.77
CA THR A 317 -15.53 14.91 2.14
C THR A 317 -14.35 15.07 3.09
N ILE A 318 -14.37 16.12 3.90
CA ILE A 318 -13.38 16.38 4.94
C ILE A 318 -14.08 16.35 6.30
N GLY A 319 -13.65 15.44 7.18
CA GLY A 319 -14.25 15.24 8.48
C GLY A 319 -15.43 14.26 8.46
N ASN A 320 -16.04 14.10 9.62
CA ASN A 320 -17.20 13.24 9.90
C ASN A 320 -18.31 14.02 10.62
N GLY A 321 -19.39 13.34 11.04
CA GLY A 321 -20.49 13.98 11.75
C GLY A 321 -20.13 14.65 13.10
N SER A 322 -18.95 14.36 13.65
CA SER A 322 -18.45 14.98 14.90
C SER A 322 -17.47 16.13 14.63
N THR A 323 -17.18 16.43 13.37
CA THR A 323 -16.28 17.55 13.02
C THR A 323 -17.00 18.86 13.26
N THR A 324 -16.54 19.63 14.21
CA THR A 324 -17.18 20.91 14.60
C THR A 324 -16.64 22.09 13.81
N LYS A 325 -15.38 22.05 13.37
CA LYS A 325 -14.74 23.17 12.66
C LYS A 325 -13.71 22.66 11.67
N ILE A 326 -13.64 23.27 10.49
CA ILE A 326 -12.56 23.09 9.51
C ILE A 326 -11.88 24.44 9.33
N ASN A 327 -10.63 24.56 9.75
CA ASN A 327 -9.83 25.77 9.58
C ASN A 327 -9.07 25.68 8.24
N LEU A 328 -9.43 26.55 7.33
CA LEU A 328 -8.73 26.74 6.05
C LEU A 328 -7.97 28.06 6.11
N ARG A 329 -6.64 28.02 6.20
CA ARG A 329 -5.79 29.22 6.27
C ARG A 329 -5.51 29.73 4.87
N GLY A 330 -5.87 30.97 4.62
CA GLY A 330 -5.73 31.64 3.34
C GLY A 330 -7.03 31.78 2.54
N PRO A 331 -7.00 32.54 1.45
CA PRO A 331 -8.18 32.75 0.60
C PRO A 331 -8.72 31.46 0.02
N ILE A 332 -10.04 31.29 -0.03
CA ILE A 332 -10.73 30.17 -0.66
C ILE A 332 -11.26 30.64 -2.00
N SER A 333 -10.71 30.11 -3.10
CA SER A 333 -11.27 30.25 -4.44
C SER A 333 -12.24 29.12 -4.70
N LYS A 334 -13.49 29.43 -5.03
CA LYS A 334 -14.55 28.45 -5.29
C LYS A 334 -15.48 28.92 -6.40
N GLY A 335 -15.98 28.01 -7.23
CA GLY A 335 -16.93 28.31 -8.29
C GLY A 335 -18.33 28.70 -7.80
N GLY A 336 -18.63 28.51 -6.50
CA GLY A 336 -19.89 28.86 -5.86
C GLY A 336 -19.85 28.46 -4.39
N GLY A 337 -20.84 28.87 -3.61
CA GLY A 337 -20.94 28.49 -2.22
C GLY A 337 -22.38 28.46 -1.74
N SER A 338 -22.67 27.50 -0.86
CA SER A 338 -23.94 27.41 -0.18
C SER A 338 -23.72 26.81 1.21
N PHE A 339 -24.53 27.19 2.18
CA PHE A 339 -24.68 26.34 3.36
C PHE A 339 -25.67 25.22 3.07
N ARG A 340 -25.49 24.10 3.73
CA ARG A 340 -26.36 22.92 3.63
C ARG A 340 -26.60 22.39 5.03
N ILE A 341 -27.84 22.49 5.47
CA ILE A 341 -28.27 22.09 6.83
C ILE A 341 -29.43 21.13 6.76
N VAL A 342 -29.67 20.37 7.83
CA VAL A 342 -30.92 19.65 8.00
C VAL A 342 -32.07 20.67 7.99
N HIS A 343 -33.11 20.38 7.22
CA HIS A 343 -34.20 21.34 7.06
C HIS A 343 -34.79 21.72 8.44
N PRO A 344 -34.83 23.02 8.83
CA PRO A 344 -35.23 23.45 10.16
C PRO A 344 -36.73 23.19 10.45
N ASN A 345 -37.57 23.14 9.43
CA ASN A 345 -38.99 22.77 9.61
C ASN A 345 -39.11 21.32 10.11
N PRO A 346 -39.74 21.06 11.31
CA PRO A 346 -39.87 19.73 11.88
C PRO A 346 -40.51 18.68 10.94
N LYS A 347 -41.42 19.11 10.06
CA LYS A 347 -42.08 18.23 9.08
C LYS A 347 -41.19 17.83 7.90
N LYS A 348 -40.03 18.44 7.74
CA LYS A 348 -39.11 18.25 6.61
C LYS A 348 -37.69 17.82 7.04
N LYS A 349 -37.54 17.23 8.22
CA LYS A 349 -36.22 16.80 8.75
C LYS A 349 -35.48 15.78 7.88
N SER A 350 -36.15 15.13 6.95
CA SER A 350 -35.52 14.26 5.93
C SER A 350 -34.97 15.00 4.70
N LYS A 351 -35.11 16.33 4.64
CA LYS A 351 -34.63 17.17 3.55
C LYS A 351 -33.45 18.05 3.97
N TRP A 352 -32.63 18.38 3.00
CA TRP A 352 -31.62 19.42 3.13
C TRP A 352 -32.18 20.77 2.73
N LEU A 353 -31.78 21.84 3.45
CA LEU A 353 -31.97 23.21 3.04
C LEU A 353 -30.63 23.77 2.56
N ASN A 354 -30.58 24.37 1.38
CA ASN A 354 -29.40 24.96 0.80
C ASN A 354 -29.63 26.44 0.50
N HIS A 355 -28.72 27.32 0.98
CA HIS A 355 -28.68 28.74 0.64
C HIS A 355 -27.28 29.15 0.22
N SER A 356 -27.14 30.19 -0.57
CA SER A 356 -25.85 30.85 -0.85
C SER A 356 -25.37 31.62 0.38
N PHE A 357 -24.06 31.81 0.48
CA PHE A 357 -23.46 32.62 1.55
C PHE A 357 -23.73 34.11 1.36
N VAL A 358 -23.94 34.77 2.50
CA VAL A 358 -23.84 36.22 2.68
C VAL A 358 -22.89 36.44 3.85
N GLU A 359 -21.88 37.31 3.66
CA GLU A 359 -20.98 37.67 4.74
C GLU A 359 -21.61 38.81 5.57
N SER A 360 -21.78 38.58 6.88
CA SER A 360 -22.35 39.54 7.80
C SER A 360 -21.75 39.38 9.21
N PRO A 361 -21.79 40.43 10.07
CA PRO A 361 -21.30 40.34 11.44
C PRO A 361 -22.32 39.67 12.38
N THR A 362 -23.07 38.70 11.91
CA THR A 362 -24.07 37.94 12.64
C THR A 362 -23.83 36.44 12.48
N ALA A 363 -24.64 35.61 13.09
CA ALA A 363 -24.62 34.15 12.88
C ALA A 363 -24.88 33.73 11.40
N GLY A 364 -25.05 34.69 10.55
CA GLY A 364 -25.32 34.60 9.12
C GLY A 364 -26.67 35.22 8.77
N ASP A 365 -26.69 36.11 7.77
CA ASP A 365 -27.93 36.73 7.32
C ASP A 365 -28.40 36.09 6.02
N ASN A 366 -29.72 35.92 5.91
CA ASN A 366 -30.40 35.48 4.71
C ASN A 366 -31.05 36.68 4.03
N ILE A 367 -30.86 36.79 2.72
CA ILE A 367 -31.39 37.90 1.91
C ILE A 367 -32.48 37.33 0.99
N TYR A 368 -33.63 37.93 1.05
CA TYR A 368 -34.79 37.66 0.21
C TYR A 368 -35.15 38.87 -0.63
N ARG A 369 -35.53 38.70 -1.88
CA ARG A 369 -35.83 39.78 -2.80
C ARG A 369 -37.06 39.48 -3.61
N TRP A 370 -37.98 40.46 -3.66
CA TRP A 370 -39.17 40.39 -4.51
C TRP A 370 -39.48 41.71 -5.20
N THR A 371 -40.24 41.67 -6.24
CA THR A 371 -40.94 42.81 -6.80
C THR A 371 -42.40 42.49 -6.73
N VAL A 372 -43.19 43.35 -6.11
CA VAL A 372 -44.62 43.17 -5.87
C VAL A 372 -45.42 44.33 -6.44
N ASP A 373 -46.67 44.06 -6.84
CA ASP A 373 -47.66 45.08 -7.17
C ASP A 373 -48.50 45.30 -5.92
N VAL A 374 -48.47 46.52 -5.39
CA VAL A 374 -49.31 46.95 -4.23
C VAL A 374 -50.54 47.62 -4.77
N CYS A 375 -51.72 47.14 -4.37
CA CYS A 375 -53.01 47.65 -4.73
C CYS A 375 -53.82 48.02 -3.44
N ASN A 376 -54.58 49.09 -3.46
CA ASN A 376 -55.29 49.61 -2.29
C ASN A 376 -54.35 49.89 -1.12
N CYS A 377 -53.13 50.33 -1.40
CA CYS A 377 -52.09 50.68 -0.42
C CYS A 377 -51.65 49.55 0.50
N GLU A 378 -52.00 48.29 0.22
CA GLU A 378 -51.60 47.12 1.00
C GLU A 378 -51.37 45.90 0.10
N HIS A 379 -50.36 45.07 0.44
CA HIS A 379 -50.13 43.80 -0.18
C HIS A 379 -49.60 42.82 0.88
N SER A 380 -50.17 41.63 0.94
CA SER A 380 -49.67 40.54 1.78
C SER A 380 -49.20 39.38 0.89
N MET A 381 -47.96 38.93 1.10
CA MET A 381 -47.39 37.82 0.39
C MET A 381 -46.89 36.74 1.35
N PRO A 382 -47.04 35.45 0.99
CA PRO A 382 -46.55 34.38 1.82
C PRO A 382 -45.02 34.32 1.78
N LEU A 383 -44.40 34.19 2.94
CA LEU A 383 -42.99 33.87 3.09
C LEU A 383 -42.74 32.37 2.84
N PRO A 384 -41.54 31.95 2.44
CA PRO A 384 -41.21 30.54 2.36
C PRO A 384 -41.53 29.80 3.67
N GLU A 385 -42.08 28.60 3.57
CA GLU A 385 -42.55 27.79 4.72
C GLU A 385 -41.46 27.61 5.80
N TYR A 386 -40.19 27.59 5.37
CA TYR A 386 -39.04 27.44 6.27
C TYR A 386 -38.64 28.76 6.95
N TYR A 387 -39.15 29.93 6.52
CA TYR A 387 -38.67 31.24 6.90
C TYR A 387 -38.72 31.40 8.44
N LYS A 388 -39.85 31.11 9.07
CA LYS A 388 -40.08 31.21 10.50
C LYS A 388 -39.21 30.30 11.38
N TYR A 389 -38.65 29.23 10.79
CA TYR A 389 -37.75 28.30 11.49
C TYR A 389 -36.26 28.65 11.30
N LEU A 390 -35.96 29.52 10.34
CA LEU A 390 -34.60 29.84 9.96
C LEU A 390 -34.19 31.26 10.37
N ASN A 391 -35.11 32.22 10.42
CA ASN A 391 -34.78 33.62 10.53
C ASN A 391 -35.39 34.26 11.78
N GLU A 392 -34.68 35.25 12.30
CA GLU A 392 -35.11 36.20 13.38
C GLU A 392 -34.55 37.58 13.05
N ASN A 393 -34.84 38.60 13.84
CA ASN A 393 -34.37 39.98 13.70
C ASN A 393 -34.58 40.54 12.29
N ASN A 394 -35.81 40.40 11.79
CA ASN A 394 -36.17 40.70 10.43
C ASN A 394 -36.11 42.22 10.14
N MET A 395 -35.47 42.60 9.04
CA MET A 395 -35.43 43.97 8.52
C MET A 395 -35.88 43.97 7.05
N ALA A 396 -36.77 44.89 6.71
CA ALA A 396 -37.28 45.05 5.36
C ALA A 396 -37.04 46.45 4.82
N TRP A 397 -36.55 46.53 3.60
CA TRP A 397 -36.42 47.75 2.81
C TRP A 397 -37.35 47.66 1.61
N VAL A 398 -38.17 48.71 1.42
CA VAL A 398 -39.11 48.77 0.31
C VAL A 398 -38.82 50.03 -0.53
N LYS A 399 -38.67 49.81 -1.82
CA LYS A 399 -38.37 50.90 -2.76
C LYS A 399 -39.40 50.94 -3.89
N PRO A 400 -40.06 52.07 -4.18
CA PRO A 400 -40.97 52.18 -5.29
C PRO A 400 -40.22 52.01 -6.65
N LEU A 401 -40.84 51.35 -7.65
CA LEU A 401 -40.33 51.07 -8.93
C LEU A 401 -41.14 51.82 -10.00
N GLY A 402 -40.50 52.82 -10.65
CA GLY A 402 -41.13 53.62 -11.73
C GLY A 402 -42.11 54.67 -11.25
N HIS A 403 -42.22 54.98 -9.94
CA HIS A 403 -43.06 56.04 -9.40
C HIS A 403 -42.47 56.58 -8.07
N PHE A 404 -43.00 57.73 -7.63
CA PHE A 404 -42.72 58.27 -6.33
C PHE A 404 -43.80 57.83 -5.37
N GLY A 405 -43.48 57.10 -4.34
CA GLY A 405 -44.32 56.64 -3.24
C GLY A 405 -43.46 56.23 -2.09
N GLU A 406 -44.03 56.17 -0.91
CA GLU A 406 -43.39 55.67 0.28
C GLU A 406 -44.07 54.36 0.71
N ALA A 407 -43.29 53.42 1.19
CA ALA A 407 -43.78 52.14 1.65
C ALA A 407 -42.89 51.56 2.73
N TYR A 408 -43.45 50.73 3.59
CA TYR A 408 -42.72 49.86 4.52
C TYR A 408 -43.25 48.46 4.45
N ALA A 409 -42.49 47.50 4.95
CA ALA A 409 -42.89 46.13 5.10
C ALA A 409 -42.52 45.56 6.44
N GLU A 410 -43.35 44.68 6.93
CA GLU A 410 -43.17 43.99 8.21
C GLU A 410 -43.54 42.50 8.07
N VAL A 411 -42.80 41.62 8.78
CA VAL A 411 -43.17 40.21 8.86
C VAL A 411 -44.31 40.07 9.90
N ASP A 412 -45.36 39.33 9.58
CA ASP A 412 -46.49 39.16 10.49
C ASP A 412 -46.07 38.42 11.79
N SER A 413 -46.94 38.46 12.81
CA SER A 413 -46.69 37.87 14.11
C SER A 413 -46.54 36.35 14.10
N LYS A 414 -46.94 35.68 13.02
CA LYS A 414 -46.79 34.24 12.81
C LYS A 414 -45.51 33.88 11.98
N GLU A 415 -44.81 34.91 11.49
CA GLU A 415 -43.67 34.76 10.58
C GLU A 415 -44.01 33.98 9.29
N GLU A 416 -45.25 34.06 8.85
CA GLU A 416 -45.75 33.35 7.67
C GLU A 416 -45.95 34.24 6.45
N ASN A 417 -46.19 35.57 6.65
CA ASN A 417 -46.41 36.54 5.62
C ASN A 417 -45.52 37.77 5.76
N LEU A 418 -45.20 38.41 4.64
CA LEU A 418 -44.65 39.74 4.57
C LEU A 418 -45.79 40.68 4.17
N ILE A 419 -46.10 41.64 5.03
CA ILE A 419 -47.13 42.65 4.85
C ILE A 419 -46.46 43.95 4.38
N ILE A 420 -46.88 44.47 3.25
CA ILE A 420 -46.38 45.71 2.63
C ILE A 420 -47.49 46.73 2.67
N LYS A 421 -47.21 47.92 3.23
CA LYS A 421 -48.11 49.06 3.23
C LYS A 421 -47.48 50.24 2.55
N SER A 422 -48.25 50.95 1.73
CA SER A 422 -47.78 52.10 0.94
C SER A 422 -48.75 53.25 0.94
N ASN A 423 -48.27 54.41 0.60
CA ASN A 423 -49.11 55.61 0.42
C ASN A 423 -49.59 55.79 -1.05
N LYS A 424 -49.17 54.83 -1.92
CA LYS A 424 -49.49 54.88 -3.36
C LYS A 424 -49.46 53.46 -3.95
N ASP A 425 -50.43 53.16 -4.78
CA ASP A 425 -50.47 51.93 -5.54
C ASP A 425 -49.35 51.89 -6.60
N GLY A 426 -48.82 50.72 -6.87
CA GLY A 426 -47.78 50.53 -7.85
C GLY A 426 -46.80 49.41 -7.51
N LYS A 427 -45.73 49.34 -8.29
CA LYS A 427 -44.67 48.32 -8.11
C LYS A 427 -43.66 48.74 -7.08
N TYR A 428 -43.30 47.81 -6.24
CA TYR A 428 -42.26 48.01 -5.21
C TYR A 428 -41.24 46.85 -5.22
N ASN A 429 -39.97 47.18 -5.14
CA ASN A 429 -38.91 46.25 -4.85
C ASN A 429 -38.74 46.12 -3.34
N ILE A 430 -38.59 44.87 -2.88
CA ILE A 430 -38.42 44.55 -1.46
C ILE A 430 -37.12 43.81 -1.28
N LEU A 431 -36.37 44.23 -0.27
CA LEU A 431 -35.25 43.49 0.29
C LEU A 431 -35.62 43.14 1.74
N LEU A 432 -35.72 41.85 2.04
CA LEU A 432 -35.93 41.36 3.40
C LEU A 432 -34.65 40.64 3.85
N VAL A 433 -34.11 41.00 4.98
CA VAL A 433 -32.97 40.36 5.62
C VAL A 433 -33.43 39.77 6.94
N GLY A 434 -33.03 38.55 7.23
CA GLY A 434 -33.25 37.89 8.49
C GLY A 434 -31.99 37.16 8.97
N THR A 435 -31.68 37.34 10.26
CA THR A 435 -30.54 36.63 10.87
C THR A 435 -30.89 35.16 11.15
N ARG A 436 -29.97 34.26 10.87
CA ARG A 436 -30.16 32.83 11.11
C ARG A 436 -30.31 32.52 12.61
N LYS A 437 -31.26 31.64 12.92
CA LYS A 437 -31.54 31.13 14.31
C LYS A 437 -31.53 29.61 14.41
N ASP A 438 -31.12 28.91 13.32
CA ASP A 438 -31.08 27.45 13.31
C ASP A 438 -29.91 26.91 14.18
N GLU A 439 -30.04 25.64 14.60
CA GLU A 439 -29.06 24.96 15.46
C GLU A 439 -27.65 24.92 14.89
N ASP A 440 -27.50 24.85 13.58
CA ASP A 440 -26.18 24.81 12.95
C ASP A 440 -25.51 26.18 12.97
N ALA A 441 -26.27 27.25 12.77
CA ALA A 441 -25.76 28.61 12.90
C ALA A 441 -25.36 28.91 14.37
N ALA A 442 -26.19 28.54 15.33
CA ALA A 442 -25.92 28.73 16.76
C ALA A 442 -24.66 27.96 17.22
N ARG A 443 -24.45 26.74 16.68
CA ARG A 443 -23.27 25.93 17.00
C ARG A 443 -22.00 26.47 16.38
N ALA A 444 -22.07 27.03 15.18
CA ALA A 444 -20.94 27.50 14.42
C ALA A 444 -20.51 28.94 14.71
N TRP A 445 -21.39 29.74 15.34
CA TRP A 445 -21.14 31.14 15.60
C TRP A 445 -20.51 31.37 16.98
N ASN A 446 -19.29 31.85 17.03
CA ASN A 446 -18.52 32.15 18.23
C ASN A 446 -18.50 33.67 18.54
N GLY A 447 -19.34 34.47 17.87
CA GLY A 447 -19.32 35.94 17.98
C GLY A 447 -18.49 36.58 16.85
N VAL A 448 -18.51 37.92 16.83
CA VAL A 448 -17.73 38.72 15.88
C VAL A 448 -16.22 38.63 16.18
N GLU A 449 -15.88 38.48 17.44
CA GLU A 449 -14.52 38.37 17.95
C GLU A 449 -14.37 37.03 18.71
N GLU A 450 -13.27 36.35 18.48
CA GLU A 450 -12.90 35.08 19.13
C GLU A 450 -11.44 35.18 19.61
N ASP A 451 -11.16 34.75 20.81
CA ASP A 451 -9.81 34.72 21.35
C ASP A 451 -8.94 33.75 20.57
N MET A 452 -7.73 34.16 20.19
CA MET A 452 -6.75 33.28 19.56
C MET A 452 -6.21 32.28 20.57
N THR A 453 -6.00 31.05 20.13
CA THR A 453 -5.24 30.08 20.92
C THR A 453 -3.75 30.47 20.96
N GLU A 454 -3.00 29.97 21.96
CA GLU A 454 -1.54 30.19 22.04
C GLU A 454 -0.81 29.77 20.74
N SER A 455 -1.25 28.68 20.11
CA SER A 455 -0.68 28.23 18.85
C SER A 455 -0.99 29.18 17.69
N ASP A 456 -2.17 29.81 17.68
CA ASP A 456 -2.54 30.79 16.67
C ASP A 456 -1.74 32.09 16.83
N ILE A 457 -1.54 32.55 18.08
CA ILE A 457 -0.73 33.73 18.41
C ILE A 457 0.72 33.50 17.94
N LEU A 458 1.31 32.35 18.27
CA LEU A 458 2.68 32.01 17.87
C LEU A 458 2.83 31.92 16.34
N SER A 459 1.89 31.30 15.66
CA SER A 459 1.87 31.19 14.20
C SER A 459 1.76 32.55 13.51
N ASN A 460 0.92 33.45 14.02
CA ASN A 460 0.76 34.80 13.48
C ASN A 460 1.99 35.67 13.73
N LYS A 461 2.62 35.55 14.91
CA LYS A 461 3.87 36.26 15.22
C LYS A 461 4.98 35.89 14.23
N ASN A 462 5.19 34.61 13.97
CA ASN A 462 6.18 34.15 13.02
C ASN A 462 5.89 34.66 11.59
N ARG A 463 4.62 34.72 11.18
CA ARG A 463 4.24 35.26 9.85
C ARG A 463 4.51 36.75 9.73
N ILE A 464 4.24 37.53 10.77
CA ILE A 464 4.50 38.99 10.79
C ILE A 464 6.02 39.26 10.73
N GLU A 465 6.82 38.47 11.45
CA GLU A 465 8.28 38.58 11.43
C GLU A 465 8.86 38.23 10.04
N GLU A 466 8.34 37.20 9.36
CA GLU A 466 8.72 36.83 7.99
C GLU A 466 8.35 37.94 6.98
N ASP A 467 7.20 38.58 7.09
CA ASP A 467 6.77 39.65 6.19
C ASP A 467 7.57 40.94 6.41
N VAL A 468 7.96 41.24 7.63
CA VAL A 468 8.86 42.37 7.95
C VAL A 468 10.26 42.18 7.35
N VAL A 469 10.77 40.92 7.36
CA VAL A 469 12.09 40.61 6.75
C VAL A 469 12.04 40.74 5.21
N LYS A 470 10.90 40.53 4.57
CA LYS A 470 10.75 40.69 3.09
C LYS A 470 10.58 42.12 2.63
N ILE A 471 10.27 43.05 3.53
CA ILE A 471 10.07 44.46 3.22
C ILE A 471 11.36 45.32 3.43
N ASN A 472 12.33 44.78 4.19
CA ASN A 472 13.68 45.31 4.36
C ASN A 472 14.70 44.57 3.48
#